data_b6b63a29c782a65ae47b6e84e592784f
#
_entry.id   b6b63a29c782a65ae47b6e84e592784f
#
_cell.length_a   1.000
_cell.length_b   1.000
_cell.length_c   1.000
_cell.angle_alpha   90.00
_cell.angle_beta   90.00
_cell.angle_gamma   90.00
#
_symmetry.space_group_name_H-M   'P 1'
#
loop_
_entity.id
_entity.type
_entity.pdbx_description
1 polymer ?
#
loop_
_entity_poly.entity_id
_entity_poly.type
_entity_poly.pdbx_seq_one_letter_code
_entity_poly.pdbx_strand_id
1 'polypeptide(L)'
;MRNEVLRMERVTYKEEEVVKLKDFNLQIFQGEVMGFLPVNSHGKTALLKLLERNLPLYDGYIYYGGEKVNTWKENYKAANRISIIQEKSSLAGNLNIADNIFVLRPGFRQWVIRTKILNRQMEPFFEDIGMDIPLNKDVEKLSTFERIIVELLRAVIMGYHLIV
;
A
#
# COMPACT_ATOMS: atom_id res chain seq x y z
N MET A 1 -20.26 14.73 1.28
CA MET A 1 -19.05 14.93 2.11
C MET A 1 -17.93 14.10 1.52
N ARG A 2 -16.71 14.65 1.40
CA ARG A 2 -15.55 13.86 0.99
C ARG A 2 -15.18 12.91 2.15
N ASN A 3 -14.96 11.64 1.85
CA ASN A 3 -14.62 10.63 2.86
C ASN A 3 -13.11 10.70 3.15
N GLU A 4 -12.73 11.04 4.39
CA GLU A 4 -11.33 11.13 4.81
C GLU A 4 -10.75 9.73 4.99
N VAL A 5 -9.60 9.46 4.37
CA VAL A 5 -8.88 8.19 4.49
C VAL A 5 -7.75 8.29 5.51
N LEU A 6 -6.93 9.32 5.42
CA LEU A 6 -5.80 9.55 6.32
C LEU A 6 -5.75 11.02 6.73
N ARG A 7 -5.51 11.27 8.02
CA ARG A 7 -5.19 12.60 8.54
C ARG A 7 -4.06 12.52 9.55
N MET A 8 -3.07 13.37 9.36
CA MET A 8 -1.97 13.60 10.29
C MET A 8 -2.03 15.04 10.77
N GLU A 9 -2.03 15.24 12.08
CA GLU A 9 -2.10 16.55 12.74
C GLU A 9 -0.87 16.77 13.60
N ARG A 10 -0.07 17.77 13.24
CA ARG A 10 1.14 18.20 13.97
C ARG A 10 2.06 17.04 14.34
N VAL A 11 2.19 16.07 13.43
CA VAL A 11 2.96 14.87 13.67
C VAL A 11 4.45 15.20 13.74
N THR A 12 5.07 14.86 14.86
CA THR A 12 6.50 14.92 15.06
C THR A 12 7.03 13.50 15.28
N TYR A 13 7.99 13.09 14.47
CA TYR A 13 8.62 11.78 14.56
C TYR A 13 10.11 11.93 14.80
N LYS A 14 10.60 11.22 15.80
CA LYS A 14 12.03 11.13 16.13
C LYS A 14 12.54 9.70 15.92
N GLU A 15 13.78 9.61 15.54
CA GLU A 15 14.53 8.37 15.46
C GLU A 15 15.91 8.61 16.07
N GLU A 16 16.29 7.82 17.08
CA GLU A 16 17.55 7.99 17.80
C GLU A 16 17.80 9.45 18.24
N GLU A 17 16.79 10.05 18.90
CA GLU A 17 16.78 11.47 19.36
C GLU A 17 16.87 12.54 18.24
N VAL A 18 16.94 12.13 16.98
CA VAL A 18 16.93 13.03 15.82
C VAL A 18 15.52 13.23 15.31
N VAL A 19 15.07 14.48 15.24
CA VAL A 19 13.77 14.83 14.65
C VAL A 19 13.85 14.61 13.13
N LYS A 20 13.07 13.65 12.62
CA LYS A 20 12.98 13.31 11.20
C LYS A 20 11.78 13.97 10.52
N LEU A 21 10.71 14.19 11.26
CA LEU A 21 9.51 14.89 10.82
C LEU A 21 9.09 15.83 11.96
N LYS A 22 8.74 17.08 11.65
CA LYS A 22 8.39 18.08 12.66
C LYS A 22 7.11 18.78 12.25
N ASP A 23 6.13 18.78 13.14
CA ASP A 23 4.84 19.50 13.02
C ASP A 23 4.15 19.26 11.65
N PHE A 24 4.22 18.02 11.18
CA PHE A 24 3.78 17.63 9.86
C PHE A 24 2.26 17.43 9.81
N ASN A 25 1.63 18.04 8.81
CA ASN A 25 0.21 17.94 8.57
C ASN A 25 -0.04 17.35 7.17
N LEU A 26 -0.96 16.38 7.10
CA LEU A 26 -1.36 15.72 5.87
C LEU A 26 -2.82 15.31 5.96
N GLN A 27 -3.56 15.45 4.86
CA GLN A 27 -4.93 14.97 4.77
C GLN A 27 -5.17 14.40 3.38
N ILE A 28 -5.70 13.17 3.32
CA ILE A 28 -5.99 12.45 2.08
C ILE A 28 -7.44 11.98 2.11
N PHE A 29 -8.14 12.22 1.01
CA PHE A 29 -9.54 11.82 0.83
C PHE A 29 -9.66 10.67 -0.17
N GLN A 30 -10.78 9.97 -0.08
CA GLN A 30 -11.10 8.89 -0.99
C GLN A 30 -11.14 9.38 -2.45
N GLY A 31 -10.49 8.63 -3.34
CA GLY A 31 -10.38 8.95 -4.77
C GLY A 31 -9.34 10.04 -5.10
N GLU A 32 -8.57 10.48 -4.11
CA GLU A 32 -7.50 11.48 -4.31
C GLU A 32 -6.18 10.80 -4.66
N VAL A 33 -5.45 11.39 -5.61
CA VAL A 33 -4.06 11.04 -5.93
C VAL A 33 -3.18 12.20 -5.49
N MET A 34 -2.27 11.96 -4.56
CA MET A 34 -1.40 12.96 -3.99
C MET A 34 0.06 12.64 -4.26
N GLY A 35 0.79 13.62 -4.83
CA GLY A 35 2.24 13.56 -4.95
C GLY A 35 2.92 14.18 -3.74
N PHE A 36 3.83 13.43 -3.11
CA PHE A 36 4.64 13.93 -2.00
C PHE A 36 6.08 14.18 -2.47
N LEU A 37 6.49 15.46 -2.47
CA LEU A 37 7.84 15.90 -2.83
C LEU A 37 8.56 16.35 -1.55
N PRO A 38 9.35 15.50 -0.92
CA PRO A 38 10.06 15.87 0.28
C PRO A 38 11.23 16.81 -0.04
N VAL A 39 11.45 17.79 0.83
CA VAL A 39 12.62 18.70 0.72
C VAL A 39 13.95 17.95 0.97
N ASN A 40 13.87 16.84 1.74
CA ASN A 40 15.02 15.98 2.02
C ASN A 40 14.58 14.50 2.09
N SER A 41 15.54 13.58 1.93
CA SER A 41 15.29 12.14 1.97
C SER A 41 14.76 11.63 3.32
N HIS A 42 15.11 12.30 4.42
CA HIS A 42 14.70 11.88 5.76
C HIS A 42 13.20 12.01 5.99
N GLY A 43 12.55 13.05 5.45
CA GLY A 43 11.10 13.26 5.56
C GLY A 43 10.31 12.16 4.86
N LYS A 44 10.73 11.74 3.66
CA LYS A 44 10.10 10.62 2.93
C LYS A 44 10.19 9.32 3.72
N THR A 45 11.40 8.98 4.18
CA THR A 45 11.63 7.74 4.95
C THR A 45 10.83 7.74 6.26
N ALA A 46 10.79 8.87 6.97
CA ALA A 46 10.01 9.02 8.19
C ALA A 46 8.51 8.83 7.94
N LEU A 47 7.97 9.44 6.89
CA LEU A 47 6.57 9.28 6.50
C LEU A 47 6.23 7.82 6.18
N LEU A 48 7.06 7.15 5.38
CA LEU A 48 6.87 5.72 5.06
C LEU A 48 6.91 4.85 6.32
N LYS A 49 7.87 5.07 7.23
CA LYS A 49 7.95 4.35 8.51
C LYS A 49 6.72 4.55 9.38
N LEU A 50 6.15 5.76 9.42
CA LEU A 50 4.91 6.02 10.12
C LEU A 50 3.72 5.28 9.51
N LEU A 51 3.64 5.25 8.17
CA LEU A 51 2.61 4.51 7.44
C LEU A 51 2.79 3.00 7.58
N GLU A 52 4.02 2.50 7.65
CA GLU A 52 4.37 1.10 7.97
C GLU A 52 4.19 0.74 9.45
N ARG A 53 3.80 1.70 10.29
CA ARG A 53 3.54 1.53 11.72
C ARG A 53 4.75 1.41 12.62
N ASN A 54 5.85 1.93 12.22
CA ASN A 54 7.02 2.04 13.09
C ASN A 54 6.82 3.22 14.06
N LEU A 55 5.91 3.02 15.01
CA LEU A 55 5.70 3.93 16.13
C LEU A 55 6.66 3.60 17.28
N PRO A 56 6.94 4.53 18.19
CA PRO A 56 6.05 5.59 18.64
C PRO A 56 6.22 6.92 17.92
N LEU A 57 5.11 7.67 17.81
CA LEU A 57 5.13 9.11 17.58
C LEU A 57 5.72 9.82 18.79
N TYR A 58 6.49 10.86 18.54
CA TYR A 58 6.94 11.74 19.61
C TYR A 58 5.83 12.73 20.01
N ASP A 59 5.08 13.27 19.04
CA ASP A 59 3.97 14.19 19.24
C ASP A 59 3.03 14.18 18.02
N GLY A 60 1.81 14.69 18.23
CA GLY A 60 0.76 14.80 17.21
C GLY A 60 -0.19 13.61 17.15
N TYR A 61 -1.03 13.61 16.14
CA TYR A 61 -2.09 12.62 15.97
C TYR A 61 -2.16 12.09 14.55
N ILE A 62 -2.42 10.78 14.42
CA ILE A 62 -2.72 10.12 13.14
C ILE A 62 -4.12 9.53 13.25
N TYR A 63 -4.94 9.83 12.26
CA TYR A 63 -6.29 9.27 12.10
C TYR A 63 -6.38 8.50 10.81
N TYR A 64 -7.02 7.35 10.86
CA TYR A 64 -7.25 6.49 9.72
C TYR A 64 -8.74 6.14 9.60
N GLY A 65 -9.39 6.59 8.51
CA GLY A 65 -10.85 6.46 8.36
C GLY A 65 -11.61 7.08 9.53
N GLY A 66 -11.11 8.19 10.07
CA GLY A 66 -11.66 8.89 11.23
C GLY A 66 -11.29 8.31 12.60
N GLU A 67 -10.66 7.15 12.67
CA GLU A 67 -10.22 6.53 13.92
C GLU A 67 -8.77 6.92 14.24
N LYS A 68 -8.49 7.28 15.51
CA LYS A 68 -7.14 7.59 15.99
C LYS A 68 -6.28 6.34 16.07
N VAL A 69 -5.06 6.39 15.50
CA VAL A 69 -4.17 5.22 15.36
C VAL A 69 -2.77 5.44 15.97
N ASN A 70 -2.68 6.25 17.01
CA ASN A 70 -1.40 6.59 17.64
C ASN A 70 -0.80 5.46 18.48
N THR A 71 -1.58 4.49 18.91
CA THR A 71 -1.12 3.39 19.76
C THR A 71 -0.89 2.10 18.95
N TRP A 72 -0.06 1.21 19.49
CA TRP A 72 0.18 -0.13 18.92
C TRP A 72 -1.12 -0.90 18.62
N LYS A 73 -2.08 -0.83 19.55
CA LYS A 73 -3.34 -1.55 19.45
C LYS A 73 -4.25 -0.98 18.36
N GLU A 74 -4.25 0.33 18.21
CA GLU A 74 -5.02 1.03 17.17
C GLU A 74 -4.36 0.84 15.80
N ASN A 75 -3.03 0.87 15.76
CA ASN A 75 -2.26 0.60 14.55
C ASN A 75 -2.50 -0.78 13.95
N TYR A 76 -2.70 -1.80 14.78
CA TYR A 76 -2.99 -3.14 14.27
C TYR A 76 -4.27 -3.19 13.45
N LYS A 77 -5.28 -2.41 13.79
CA LYS A 77 -6.54 -2.30 13.03
C LYS A 77 -6.34 -1.53 11.71
N ALA A 78 -5.55 -0.48 11.72
CA ALA A 78 -5.23 0.31 10.51
C ALA A 78 -4.35 -0.47 9.53
N ALA A 79 -3.65 -1.47 10.01
CA ALA A 79 -2.73 -2.33 9.31
C ALA A 79 -3.20 -2.91 7.99
N ASN A 80 -4.41 -3.34 7.99
CA ASN A 80 -4.99 -4.06 6.86
C ASN A 80 -5.57 -3.11 5.80
N ARG A 81 -5.27 -1.81 5.88
CA ARG A 81 -5.89 -0.79 5.03
C ARG A 81 -4.90 0.03 4.22
N ILE A 82 -3.58 -0.14 4.48
CA ILE A 82 -2.51 0.56 3.75
C ILE A 82 -1.65 -0.47 3.02
N SER A 83 -1.43 -0.25 1.74
CA SER A 83 -0.42 -0.99 0.95
C SER A 83 0.71 -0.04 0.59
N ILE A 84 1.94 -0.44 0.88
CA ILE A 84 3.13 0.31 0.49
C ILE A 84 3.84 -0.48 -0.61
N ILE A 85 3.96 0.13 -1.79
CA ILE A 85 4.69 -0.44 -2.92
C ILE A 85 6.10 0.13 -2.88
N GLN A 86 7.05 -0.72 -2.54
CA GLN A 86 8.45 -0.32 -2.40
C GLN A 86 9.21 -0.47 -3.72
N GLU A 87 10.33 0.24 -3.84
CA GLU A 87 11.25 0.12 -4.98
C GLU A 87 11.74 -1.32 -5.17
N LYS A 88 12.01 -2.02 -4.06
CA LYS A 88 12.26 -3.46 -4.08
C LYS A 88 10.95 -4.21 -3.99
N SER A 89 10.59 -4.90 -5.07
CA SER A 89 9.34 -5.65 -5.16
C SER A 89 9.18 -6.69 -4.04
N SER A 90 7.98 -6.75 -3.48
CA SER A 90 7.57 -7.73 -2.46
C SER A 90 6.93 -8.99 -3.06
N LEU A 91 6.93 -9.13 -4.38
CA LEU A 91 6.40 -10.30 -5.06
C LEU A 91 7.33 -11.51 -4.89
N ALA A 92 6.74 -12.69 -4.69
CA ALA A 92 7.47 -13.94 -4.65
C ALA A 92 7.90 -14.33 -6.07
N GLY A 93 9.22 -14.29 -6.35
CA GLY A 93 9.78 -14.50 -7.69
C GLY A 93 9.48 -15.88 -8.26
N ASN A 94 9.44 -16.90 -7.40
CA ASN A 94 9.18 -18.29 -7.76
C ASN A 94 7.70 -18.63 -8.01
N LEU A 95 6.82 -17.64 -7.95
CA LEU A 95 5.38 -17.79 -8.20
C LEU A 95 4.98 -16.99 -9.45
N ASN A 96 3.88 -17.40 -10.07
CA ASN A 96 3.26 -16.65 -11.15
C ASN A 96 2.47 -15.44 -10.59
N ILE A 97 1.96 -14.58 -11.48
CA ILE A 97 1.21 -13.38 -11.11
C ILE A 97 -0.08 -13.73 -10.35
N ALA A 98 -0.84 -14.72 -10.84
CA ALA A 98 -2.08 -15.13 -10.20
C ALA A 98 -1.85 -15.55 -8.74
N ASP A 99 -0.82 -16.37 -8.49
CA ASP A 99 -0.48 -16.82 -7.15
C ASP A 99 -0.07 -15.63 -6.24
N ASN A 100 0.73 -14.70 -6.76
CA ASN A 100 1.14 -13.50 -6.00
C ASN A 100 -0.04 -12.59 -5.63
N ILE A 101 -1.07 -12.52 -6.47
CA ILE A 101 -2.24 -11.69 -6.22
C ILE A 101 -3.22 -12.37 -5.26
N PHE A 102 -3.49 -13.66 -5.43
CA PHE A 102 -4.64 -14.32 -4.80
C PHE A 102 -4.31 -15.16 -3.58
N VAL A 103 -3.10 -15.73 -3.47
CA VAL A 103 -2.73 -16.59 -2.32
C VAL A 103 -2.83 -15.85 -0.99
N LEU A 104 -2.51 -14.58 -0.94
CA LEU A 104 -2.54 -13.76 0.27
C LEU A 104 -3.92 -13.15 0.57
N ARG A 105 -4.93 -13.39 -0.28
CA ARG A 105 -6.25 -12.79 -0.10
C ARG A 105 -6.98 -13.42 1.10
N PRO A 106 -7.42 -12.61 2.09
CA PRO A 106 -8.20 -13.11 3.20
C PRO A 106 -9.45 -13.85 2.73
N GLY A 107 -9.70 -15.05 3.27
CA GLY A 107 -10.86 -15.88 2.88
C GLY A 107 -10.68 -16.69 1.60
N PHE A 108 -9.53 -16.60 0.93
CA PHE A 108 -9.23 -17.45 -0.20
C PHE A 108 -8.95 -18.89 0.26
N ARG A 109 -9.88 -19.81 -0.05
CA ARG A 109 -9.82 -21.22 0.36
C ARG A 109 -9.70 -22.19 -0.82
N GLN A 110 -9.45 -21.69 -2.02
CA GLN A 110 -9.34 -22.55 -3.19
C GLN A 110 -7.92 -23.10 -3.33
N TRP A 111 -7.80 -24.41 -3.32
CA TRP A 111 -6.54 -25.14 -3.53
C TRP A 111 -6.03 -25.02 -4.99
N VAL A 112 -6.93 -24.67 -5.91
CA VAL A 112 -6.62 -24.52 -7.34
C VAL A 112 -7.17 -23.19 -7.84
N ILE A 113 -6.26 -22.35 -8.28
CA ILE A 113 -6.58 -21.09 -8.94
C ILE A 113 -7.00 -21.39 -10.38
N ARG A 114 -8.27 -21.16 -10.69
CA ARG A 114 -8.77 -21.28 -12.07
C ARG A 114 -8.37 -20.04 -12.87
N THR A 115 -7.17 -20.04 -13.43
CA THR A 115 -6.55 -18.92 -14.15
C THR A 115 -7.48 -18.33 -15.23
N LYS A 116 -8.27 -19.17 -15.94
CA LYS A 116 -9.22 -18.68 -16.94
C LYS A 116 -10.33 -17.77 -16.37
N ILE A 117 -10.83 -18.08 -15.16
CA ILE A 117 -11.84 -17.24 -14.51
C ILE A 117 -11.22 -15.93 -14.05
N LEU A 118 -10.01 -16.01 -13.52
CA LEU A 118 -9.27 -14.85 -13.05
C LEU A 118 -8.86 -13.92 -14.20
N ASN A 119 -8.37 -14.48 -15.31
CA ASN A 119 -8.05 -13.70 -16.51
C ASN A 119 -9.27 -12.88 -16.94
N ARG A 120 -10.46 -13.51 -17.05
CA ARG A 120 -11.68 -12.81 -17.42
C ARG A 120 -12.08 -11.69 -16.44
N GLN A 121 -11.81 -11.86 -15.15
CA GLN A 121 -12.08 -10.82 -14.15
C GLN A 121 -11.09 -9.66 -14.20
N MET A 122 -9.86 -9.93 -14.61
CA MET A 122 -8.78 -8.95 -14.68
C MET A 122 -8.63 -8.29 -16.05
N GLU A 123 -9.20 -8.91 -17.10
CA GLU A 123 -9.14 -8.42 -18.48
C GLU A 123 -9.57 -6.95 -18.62
N PRO A 124 -10.71 -6.50 -18.05
CA PRO A 124 -11.10 -5.08 -18.14
C PRO A 124 -10.07 -4.16 -17.51
N PHE A 125 -9.45 -4.58 -16.40
CA PHE A 125 -8.44 -3.78 -15.72
C PHE A 125 -7.16 -3.65 -16.56
N PHE A 126 -6.72 -4.72 -17.19
CA PHE A 126 -5.54 -4.69 -18.08
C PHE A 126 -5.82 -3.88 -19.34
N GLU A 127 -7.04 -3.96 -19.89
CA GLU A 127 -7.46 -3.14 -21.02
C GLU A 127 -7.42 -1.64 -20.67
N ASP A 128 -7.95 -1.25 -19.50
CA ASP A 128 -7.97 0.14 -19.02
C ASP A 128 -6.56 0.75 -18.89
N ILE A 129 -5.57 -0.06 -18.50
CA ILE A 129 -4.17 0.39 -18.40
C ILE A 129 -3.35 0.16 -19.67
N GLY A 130 -3.96 -0.38 -20.73
CA GLY A 130 -3.30 -0.66 -22.01
C GLY A 130 -2.21 -1.72 -21.93
N MET A 131 -2.32 -2.69 -21.02
CA MET A 131 -1.33 -3.75 -20.80
C MET A 131 -1.95 -5.12 -20.99
N ASP A 132 -1.23 -6.01 -21.67
CA ASP A 132 -1.56 -7.44 -21.78
C ASP A 132 -0.50 -8.26 -21.04
N ILE A 133 -0.79 -8.58 -19.79
CA ILE A 133 0.09 -9.38 -18.93
C ILE A 133 -0.61 -10.68 -18.55
N PRO A 134 -0.18 -11.83 -19.12
CA PRO A 134 -0.77 -13.11 -18.79
C PRO A 134 -0.56 -13.46 -17.31
N LEU A 135 -1.65 -13.75 -16.58
CA LEU A 135 -1.59 -14.06 -15.15
C LEU A 135 -0.77 -15.31 -14.78
N ASN A 136 -0.52 -16.19 -15.73
CA ASN A 136 0.33 -17.36 -15.56
C ASN A 136 1.83 -17.08 -15.83
N LYS A 137 2.20 -15.83 -16.16
CA LYS A 137 3.60 -15.43 -16.34
C LYS A 137 4.32 -15.43 -15.00
N ASP A 138 5.53 -15.98 -14.97
CA ASP A 138 6.37 -15.99 -13.78
C ASP A 138 6.83 -14.57 -13.44
N VAL A 139 6.80 -14.22 -12.17
CA VAL A 139 7.20 -12.89 -11.70
C VAL A 139 8.66 -12.56 -12.01
N GLU A 140 9.54 -13.57 -12.05
CA GLU A 140 10.94 -13.35 -12.40
C GLU A 140 11.14 -12.79 -13.82
N LYS A 141 10.21 -13.10 -14.74
CA LYS A 141 10.25 -12.65 -16.14
C LYS A 141 9.64 -11.27 -16.36
N LEU A 142 9.16 -10.64 -15.29
CA LEU A 142 8.56 -9.30 -15.35
C LEU A 142 9.63 -8.21 -15.29
N SER A 143 9.43 -7.17 -16.09
CA SER A 143 10.15 -5.91 -15.92
C SER A 143 9.82 -5.26 -14.58
N THR A 144 10.62 -4.29 -14.15
CA THR A 144 10.36 -3.51 -12.93
C THR A 144 8.99 -2.83 -12.99
N PHE A 145 8.62 -2.28 -14.13
CA PHE A 145 7.33 -1.63 -14.33
C PHE A 145 6.16 -2.63 -14.20
N GLU A 146 6.23 -3.78 -14.87
CA GLU A 146 5.22 -4.83 -14.76
C GLU A 146 5.04 -5.31 -13.31
N ARG A 147 6.13 -5.42 -12.54
CA ARG A 147 6.08 -5.78 -11.11
C ARG A 147 5.30 -4.75 -10.29
N ILE A 148 5.54 -3.46 -10.51
CA ILE A 148 4.80 -2.39 -9.85
C ILE A 148 3.31 -2.49 -10.17
N ILE A 149 2.94 -2.74 -11.43
CA ILE A 149 1.55 -2.92 -11.83
C ILE A 149 0.92 -4.13 -11.14
N VAL A 150 1.63 -5.26 -11.03
CA VAL A 150 1.13 -6.45 -10.32
C VAL A 150 0.95 -6.16 -8.82
N GLU A 151 1.84 -5.41 -8.19
CA GLU A 151 1.69 -5.00 -6.78
C GLU A 151 0.51 -4.04 -6.58
N LEU A 152 0.32 -3.10 -7.50
CA LEU A 152 -0.84 -2.22 -7.50
C LEU A 152 -2.15 -3.00 -7.63
N LEU A 153 -2.21 -3.93 -8.59
CA LEU A 153 -3.33 -4.85 -8.76
C LEU A 153 -3.62 -5.64 -7.50
N ARG A 154 -2.59 -6.21 -6.88
CA ARG A 154 -2.72 -6.92 -5.62
C ARG A 154 -3.32 -6.03 -4.54
N ALA A 155 -2.84 -4.80 -4.40
CA ALA A 155 -3.35 -3.85 -3.42
C ALA A 155 -4.84 -3.53 -3.64
N VAL A 156 -5.25 -3.30 -4.89
CA VAL A 156 -6.66 -3.04 -5.25
C VAL A 156 -7.54 -4.26 -4.95
N ILE A 157 -7.12 -5.46 -5.35
CA ILE A 157 -7.88 -6.71 -5.13
C ILE A 157 -7.99 -7.05 -3.65
N MET A 158 -6.96 -6.76 -2.87
CA MET A 158 -6.95 -6.93 -1.42
C MET A 158 -7.85 -5.91 -0.70
N GLY A 159 -8.33 -4.89 -1.40
CA GLY A 159 -9.22 -3.87 -0.86
C GLY A 159 -8.50 -2.88 0.07
N TYR A 160 -7.23 -2.59 -0.19
CA TYR A 160 -6.53 -1.54 0.54
C TYR A 160 -7.14 -0.17 0.23
N HIS A 161 -7.31 0.65 1.26
CA HIS A 161 -7.94 1.96 1.14
C HIS A 161 -6.95 3.07 0.82
N LEU A 162 -5.68 2.86 1.13
CA LEU A 162 -4.56 3.74 0.82
C LEU A 162 -3.43 2.94 0.19
N ILE A 163 -2.96 3.38 -0.97
CA ILE A 163 -1.81 2.80 -1.66
C ILE A 163 -0.74 3.89 -1.75
N VAL A 164 0.48 3.56 -1.33
CA VAL A 164 1.64 4.46 -1.26
C VAL A 164 2.80 3.88 -2.04
#